data_1c6afd801627b27d1083ffaaf6bec03c
#
_entry.id   1c6afd801627b27d1083ffaaf6bec03c
#
_cell.length_a   1.000
_cell.length_b   1.000
_cell.length_c   1.000
_cell.angle_alpha   90.00
_cell.angle_beta   90.00
_cell.angle_gamma   90.00
#
_symmetry.space_group_name_H-M   'P 1'
#
loop_
_entity.id
_entity.type
_entity.pdbx_description
1 polymer ?
#
loop_
_entity_poly.entity_id
_entity_poly.type
_entity_poly.pdbx_seq_one_letter_code
_entity_poly.pdbx_strand_id
1 'polypeptide(L)'
;MPPAGYLLGESQTKEPSEKRCYAFFDGQNLYHSARKVFGCAWPNYDPVLLANRISADKGWNLIKVLFYTGIPDQHENPFWNQFWVKKLAAMGTRGVQTYSRTVKNNREKGVDLRLGIDVVRMAITNQYDVALIFSQDQDFTEAVETVKETARLQNRWIWVASAFLYDQAYGKTAGIMGTEMIRIDKTMYDACIDPTDYRTRK
;
A
#
# COMPACT_ATOMS: atom_id res chain seq x y z
N MET A 1 -17.15 -0.44 -34.32
CA MET A 1 -17.48 0.93 -33.85
C MET A 1 -17.35 0.94 -32.32
N PRO A 2 -16.44 1.69 -31.71
CA PRO A 2 -16.46 1.89 -30.26
C PRO A 2 -17.61 2.84 -29.89
N PRO A 3 -18.24 2.70 -28.71
CA PRO A 3 -19.31 3.59 -28.29
C PRO A 3 -18.79 5.00 -28.07
N ALA A 4 -19.43 5.94 -28.77
CA ALA A 4 -19.25 7.37 -28.58
C ALA A 4 -19.74 7.78 -27.19
N GLY A 5 -18.89 8.41 -26.41
CA GLY A 5 -19.35 9.11 -25.22
C GLY A 5 -18.38 9.18 -24.05
N TYR A 6 -17.18 9.75 -24.23
CA TYR A 6 -16.42 10.38 -23.14
C TYR A 6 -15.42 11.40 -23.72
N LEU A 7 -15.98 12.37 -24.48
CA LEU A 7 -15.27 13.60 -24.78
C LEU A 7 -15.72 14.67 -23.76
N LEU A 8 -15.36 14.50 -22.49
CA LEU A 8 -15.25 15.64 -21.58
C LEU A 8 -13.77 15.98 -21.52
N GLY A 9 -13.44 17.20 -21.87
CA GLY A 9 -12.12 17.72 -22.13
C GLY A 9 -11.05 17.13 -21.22
N GLU A 10 -10.05 16.49 -21.82
CA GLU A 10 -8.82 16.14 -21.16
C GLU A 10 -8.19 17.46 -20.69
N SER A 11 -8.37 17.75 -19.40
CA SER A 11 -7.54 18.71 -18.71
C SER A 11 -6.10 18.22 -18.93
N GLN A 12 -5.36 18.90 -19.83
CA GLN A 12 -3.95 18.62 -20.08
C GLN A 12 -3.12 19.04 -18.87
N THR A 13 -3.33 18.38 -17.74
CA THR A 13 -2.48 18.57 -16.56
C THR A 13 -1.11 18.01 -16.91
N LYS A 14 -0.13 18.92 -16.99
CA LYS A 14 1.23 18.54 -17.30
C LYS A 14 1.78 17.60 -16.23
N GLU A 15 2.25 16.45 -16.64
CA GLU A 15 2.96 15.52 -15.78
C GLU A 15 4.22 16.20 -15.20
N PRO A 16 4.43 16.18 -13.87
CA PRO A 16 5.59 16.82 -13.26
C PRO A 16 6.88 16.06 -13.63
N SER A 17 7.98 16.81 -13.80
CA SER A 17 9.30 16.24 -14.08
C SER A 17 9.80 15.38 -12.90
N GLU A 18 9.50 15.78 -11.69
CA GLU A 18 9.76 15.04 -10.46
C GLU A 18 8.42 14.67 -9.82
N LYS A 19 8.19 13.36 -9.66
CA LYS A 19 6.94 12.79 -9.14
C LYS A 19 7.11 12.38 -7.69
N ARG A 20 6.56 13.15 -6.78
CA ARG A 20 6.56 12.85 -5.34
C ARG A 20 5.68 11.64 -5.08
N CYS A 21 6.27 10.52 -4.70
CA CYS A 21 5.56 9.28 -4.42
C CYS A 21 5.36 9.09 -2.91
N TYR A 22 4.13 8.81 -2.51
CA TYR A 22 3.78 8.30 -1.19
C TYR A 22 3.35 6.85 -1.30
N ALA A 23 3.96 5.97 -0.50
CA ALA A 23 3.64 4.56 -0.46
C ALA A 23 2.75 4.25 0.76
N PHE A 24 1.58 3.67 0.51
CA PHE A 24 0.58 3.33 1.51
C PHE A 24 0.46 1.81 1.61
N PHE A 25 0.84 1.25 2.75
CA PHE A 25 0.83 -0.20 2.96
C PHE A 25 -0.37 -0.62 3.80
N ASP A 26 -1.24 -1.43 3.21
CA ASP A 26 -2.17 -2.26 3.95
C ASP A 26 -1.43 -3.51 4.43
N GLY A 27 -0.95 -3.45 5.67
CA GLY A 27 -0.05 -4.48 6.19
C GLY A 27 -0.70 -5.85 6.34
N GLN A 28 -1.99 -5.90 6.63
CA GLN A 28 -2.71 -7.17 6.74
C GLN A 28 -3.02 -7.77 5.37
N ASN A 29 -3.55 -6.98 4.44
CA ASN A 29 -3.84 -7.45 3.09
C ASN A 29 -2.58 -7.98 2.41
N LEU A 30 -1.47 -7.25 2.50
CA LEU A 30 -0.20 -7.68 1.92
C LEU A 30 0.33 -8.97 2.57
N TYR A 31 0.23 -9.11 3.91
CA TYR A 31 0.64 -10.33 4.60
C TYR A 31 -0.22 -11.53 4.22
N HIS A 32 -1.54 -11.38 4.23
CA HIS A 32 -2.45 -12.45 3.84
C HIS A 32 -2.22 -12.89 2.38
N SER A 33 -1.95 -11.94 1.51
CA SER A 33 -1.58 -12.22 0.12
C SER A 33 -0.23 -12.93 0.02
N ALA A 34 0.80 -12.52 0.78
CA ALA A 34 2.10 -13.18 0.79
C ALA A 34 2.01 -14.62 1.32
N ARG A 35 1.20 -14.85 2.34
CA ARG A 35 0.93 -16.20 2.85
C ARG A 35 0.23 -17.06 1.80
N LYS A 36 -0.74 -16.49 1.11
CA LYS A 36 -1.55 -17.20 0.11
C LYS A 36 -0.78 -17.50 -1.17
N VAL A 37 -0.03 -16.52 -1.68
CA VAL A 37 0.63 -16.60 -2.99
C VAL A 37 2.02 -17.24 -2.87
N PHE A 38 2.80 -16.90 -1.83
CA PHE A 38 4.19 -17.34 -1.68
C PHE A 38 4.43 -18.27 -0.49
N GLY A 39 3.39 -18.62 0.28
CA GLY A 39 3.52 -19.51 1.44
C GLY A 39 4.25 -18.88 2.63
N CYS A 40 4.35 -17.56 2.72
CA CYS A 40 5.04 -16.86 3.79
C CYS A 40 4.37 -17.13 5.15
N ALA A 41 5.12 -17.64 6.14
CA ALA A 41 4.58 -17.99 7.44
C ALA A 41 4.37 -16.77 8.37
N TRP A 42 5.02 -15.64 8.08
CA TRP A 42 4.92 -14.37 8.83
C TRP A 42 5.16 -13.19 7.89
N PRO A 43 4.79 -11.95 8.28
CA PRO A 43 5.03 -10.74 7.46
C PRO A 43 6.52 -10.37 7.49
N ASN A 44 7.29 -10.98 6.59
CA ASN A 44 8.75 -10.89 6.49
C ASN A 44 9.24 -9.87 5.47
N TYR A 45 8.37 -9.16 4.79
CA TYR A 45 8.76 -8.11 3.84
C TYR A 45 9.20 -6.82 4.55
N ASP A 46 10.04 -6.06 3.86
CA ASP A 46 10.44 -4.72 4.23
C ASP A 46 9.68 -3.69 3.37
N PRO A 47 8.80 -2.87 3.98
CA PRO A 47 8.01 -1.93 3.21
C PRO A 47 8.84 -0.83 2.55
N VAL A 48 9.98 -0.44 3.15
CA VAL A 48 10.85 0.58 2.57
C VAL A 48 11.56 0.04 1.34
N LEU A 49 12.07 -1.20 1.38
CA LEU A 49 12.72 -1.83 0.23
C LEU A 49 11.73 -2.02 -0.93
N LEU A 50 10.51 -2.52 -0.64
CA LEU A 50 9.47 -2.69 -1.66
C LEU A 50 9.08 -1.38 -2.31
N ALA A 51 8.83 -0.34 -1.50
CA ALA A 51 8.45 0.98 -2.01
C ALA A 51 9.58 1.59 -2.85
N ASN A 52 10.82 1.53 -2.37
CA ASN A 52 11.99 2.04 -3.11
C ASN A 52 12.17 1.31 -4.43
N ARG A 53 12.06 -0.02 -4.44
CA ARG A 53 12.24 -0.82 -5.65
C ARG A 53 11.24 -0.41 -6.73
N ILE A 54 9.95 -0.38 -6.40
CA ILE A 54 8.90 -0.01 -7.36
C ILE A 54 9.04 1.44 -7.80
N SER A 55 9.29 2.36 -6.85
CA SER A 55 9.44 3.78 -7.18
C SER A 55 10.63 4.04 -8.10
N ALA A 56 11.76 3.37 -7.87
CA ALA A 56 12.93 3.47 -8.72
C ALA A 56 12.66 2.92 -10.14
N ASP A 57 12.03 1.75 -10.25
CA ASP A 57 11.68 1.14 -11.53
C ASP A 57 10.70 2.01 -12.35
N LYS A 58 9.90 2.84 -11.67
CA LYS A 58 8.92 3.77 -12.28
C LYS A 58 9.44 5.21 -12.47
N GLY A 59 10.63 5.52 -11.98
CA GLY A 59 11.17 6.88 -12.01
C GLY A 59 10.40 7.85 -11.09
N TRP A 60 9.85 7.36 -9.97
CA TRP A 60 9.19 8.16 -8.96
C TRP A 60 10.13 8.48 -7.81
N ASN A 61 10.03 9.69 -7.26
CA ASN A 61 10.76 10.08 -6.06
C ASN A 61 9.97 9.67 -4.82
N LEU A 62 10.40 8.60 -4.13
CA LEU A 62 9.75 8.13 -2.89
C LEU A 62 10.03 9.12 -1.75
N ILE A 63 8.98 9.83 -1.33
CA ILE A 63 9.07 10.82 -0.24
C ILE A 63 8.66 10.22 1.10
N LYS A 64 7.65 9.35 1.11
CA LYS A 64 7.11 8.83 2.37
C LYS A 64 6.58 7.40 2.23
N VAL A 65 6.79 6.63 3.30
CA VAL A 65 6.19 5.31 3.49
C VAL A 65 5.25 5.37 4.69
N LEU A 66 4.00 4.99 4.49
CA LEU A 66 2.96 4.90 5.52
C LEU A 66 2.52 3.44 5.64
N PHE A 67 2.47 2.93 6.86
CA PHE A 67 2.16 1.53 7.12
C PHE A 67 0.99 1.42 8.09
N TYR A 68 -0.07 0.74 7.66
CA TYR A 68 -1.32 0.57 8.39
C TYR A 68 -1.53 -0.90 8.72
N THR A 69 -1.83 -1.23 9.98
CA THR A 69 -2.06 -2.63 10.37
C THR A 69 -2.87 -2.75 11.66
N GLY A 70 -3.61 -3.85 11.78
CA GLY A 70 -4.11 -4.31 13.04
C GLY A 70 -3.03 -5.04 13.84
N ILE A 71 -3.01 -4.82 15.16
CA ILE A 71 -2.14 -5.54 16.09
C ILE A 71 -3.02 -6.41 16.99
N PRO A 72 -2.80 -7.73 17.06
CA PRO A 72 -3.53 -8.59 18.00
C PRO A 72 -3.44 -8.07 19.44
N ASP A 73 -4.51 -8.23 20.21
CA ASP A 73 -4.53 -7.87 21.63
C ASP A 73 -3.45 -8.65 22.40
N GLN A 74 -2.76 -7.99 23.31
CA GLN A 74 -1.66 -8.58 24.08
C GLN A 74 -2.13 -9.76 24.95
N HIS A 75 -3.36 -9.71 25.46
CA HIS A 75 -3.92 -10.79 26.28
C HIS A 75 -4.42 -11.97 25.43
N GLU A 76 -4.93 -11.71 24.22
CA GLU A 76 -5.43 -12.75 23.32
C GLU A 76 -4.30 -13.45 22.56
N ASN A 77 -3.29 -12.68 22.11
CA ASN A 77 -2.17 -13.22 21.34
C ASN A 77 -0.86 -12.47 21.62
N PRO A 78 -0.21 -12.73 22.76
CA PRO A 78 0.99 -12.01 23.19
C PRO A 78 2.17 -12.18 22.21
N PHE A 79 2.28 -13.33 21.55
CA PHE A 79 3.36 -13.59 20.59
C PHE A 79 3.29 -12.66 19.38
N TRP A 80 2.14 -12.61 18.69
CA TRP A 80 1.97 -11.75 17.52
C TRP A 80 1.86 -10.27 17.89
N ASN A 81 1.33 -9.94 19.07
CA ASN A 81 1.38 -8.58 19.60
C ASN A 81 2.84 -8.10 19.71
N GLN A 82 3.70 -8.87 20.38
CA GLN A 82 5.09 -8.53 20.59
C GLN A 82 5.90 -8.46 19.29
N PHE A 83 5.62 -9.35 18.33
CA PHE A 83 6.18 -9.31 16.98
C PHE A 83 5.90 -7.95 16.32
N TRP A 84 4.62 -7.55 16.28
CA TRP A 84 4.22 -6.32 15.63
C TRP A 84 4.76 -5.08 16.35
N VAL A 85 4.75 -5.04 17.67
CA VAL A 85 5.31 -3.93 18.44
C VAL A 85 6.78 -3.71 18.07
N LYS A 86 7.59 -4.78 18.03
CA LYS A 86 9.00 -4.69 17.64
C LYS A 86 9.18 -4.26 16.19
N LYS A 87 8.43 -4.87 15.27
CA LYS A 87 8.53 -4.57 13.83
C LYS A 87 8.13 -3.13 13.53
N LEU A 88 7.04 -2.63 14.12
CA LEU A 88 6.59 -1.25 13.92
C LEU A 88 7.58 -0.23 14.54
N ALA A 89 8.15 -0.54 15.70
CA ALA A 89 9.20 0.29 16.29
C ALA A 89 10.43 0.40 15.36
N ALA A 90 10.88 -0.73 14.81
CA ALA A 90 11.99 -0.75 13.85
C ALA A 90 11.66 0.00 12.54
N MET A 91 10.43 -0.11 12.04
CA MET A 91 9.97 0.68 10.90
C MET A 91 10.00 2.19 11.21
N GLY A 92 9.54 2.59 12.41
CA GLY A 92 9.55 4.00 12.86
C GLY A 92 10.96 4.59 12.90
N THR A 93 11.97 3.85 13.37
CA THR A 93 13.38 4.31 13.37
C THR A 93 13.93 4.52 11.96
N ARG A 94 13.31 3.93 10.93
CA ARG A 94 13.68 4.07 9.51
C ARG A 94 12.80 5.09 8.78
N GLY A 95 12.04 5.91 9.51
CA GLY A 95 11.22 6.97 8.94
C GLY A 95 9.85 6.52 8.38
N VAL A 96 9.45 5.27 8.60
CA VAL A 96 8.10 4.83 8.23
C VAL A 96 7.08 5.40 9.20
N GLN A 97 6.07 6.08 8.69
CA GLN A 97 4.95 6.52 9.51
C GLN A 97 3.98 5.36 9.71
N THR A 98 3.86 4.88 10.94
CA THR A 98 3.01 3.74 11.26
C THR A 98 1.68 4.17 11.87
N TYR A 99 0.60 3.51 11.49
CA TYR A 99 -0.69 3.59 12.12
C TYR A 99 -1.17 2.18 12.48
N SER A 100 -1.52 1.97 13.75
CA SER A 100 -2.02 0.66 14.18
C SER A 100 -3.20 0.77 15.10
N ARG A 101 -4.05 -0.27 15.10
CA ARG A 101 -5.14 -0.46 16.04
C ARG A 101 -5.09 -1.84 16.66
N THR A 102 -5.52 -1.97 17.91
CA THR A 102 -5.65 -3.28 18.56
C THR A 102 -6.84 -4.03 17.98
N VAL A 103 -6.61 -5.26 17.55
CA VAL A 103 -7.64 -6.21 17.09
C VAL A 103 -8.11 -7.04 18.27
N LYS A 104 -9.41 -7.00 18.57
CA LYS A 104 -10.05 -7.81 19.61
C LYS A 104 -11.08 -8.73 18.98
N ASN A 105 -11.15 -9.98 19.46
CA ASN A 105 -12.09 -10.99 18.96
C ASN A 105 -12.01 -11.17 17.42
N ASN A 106 -10.82 -11.15 16.85
CA ASN A 106 -10.57 -11.20 15.39
C ASN A 106 -11.33 -10.13 14.58
N ARG A 107 -11.72 -9.03 15.20
CA ARG A 107 -12.36 -7.91 14.53
C ARG A 107 -11.41 -6.73 14.46
N GLU A 108 -10.85 -6.51 13.30
CA GLU A 108 -10.20 -5.26 12.94
C GLU A 108 -11.29 -4.26 12.51
N LYS A 109 -11.21 -3.03 12.99
CA LYS A 109 -12.13 -1.98 12.54
C LYS A 109 -11.38 -0.70 12.28
N GLY A 110 -11.49 -0.22 11.04
CA GLY A 110 -11.14 1.15 10.66
C GLY A 110 -9.66 1.40 10.40
N VAL A 111 -8.82 0.37 10.22
CA VAL A 111 -7.46 0.52 9.70
C VAL A 111 -7.53 0.85 8.21
N ASP A 112 -8.30 0.07 7.45
CA ASP A 112 -8.55 0.27 6.02
C ASP A 112 -9.21 1.62 5.75
N LEU A 113 -10.24 1.95 6.53
CA LEU A 113 -10.89 3.26 6.47
C LEU A 113 -9.89 4.40 6.71
N ARG A 114 -8.98 4.25 7.68
CA ARG A 114 -7.94 5.25 7.95
C ARG A 114 -6.97 5.39 6.79
N LEU A 115 -6.54 4.28 6.18
CA LEU A 115 -5.69 4.30 5.00
C LEU A 115 -6.39 5.05 3.85
N GLY A 116 -7.63 4.69 3.53
CA GLY A 116 -8.40 5.36 2.47
C GLY A 116 -8.58 6.86 2.71
N ILE A 117 -8.92 7.25 3.96
CA ILE A 117 -9.02 8.67 4.34
C ILE A 117 -7.67 9.38 4.17
N ASP A 118 -6.56 8.79 4.58
CA ASP A 118 -5.23 9.42 4.47
C ASP A 118 -4.80 9.56 3.01
N VAL A 119 -5.07 8.56 2.14
CA VAL A 119 -4.85 8.66 0.69
C VAL A 119 -5.58 9.87 0.12
N VAL A 120 -6.88 10.01 0.37
CA VAL A 120 -7.70 11.11 -0.13
C VAL A 120 -7.26 12.46 0.47
N ARG A 121 -7.10 12.54 1.78
CA ARG A 121 -6.73 13.77 2.47
C ARG A 121 -5.39 14.33 1.98
N MET A 122 -4.40 13.46 1.78
CA MET A 122 -3.07 13.86 1.31
C MET A 122 -3.08 14.28 -0.17
N ALA A 123 -4.00 13.74 -1.00
CA ALA A 123 -4.26 14.24 -2.33
C ALA A 123 -4.84 15.66 -2.30
N ILE A 124 -5.90 15.87 -1.52
CA ILE A 124 -6.56 17.18 -1.37
C ILE A 124 -5.58 18.24 -0.88
N THR A 125 -4.69 17.89 0.05
CA THR A 125 -3.68 18.81 0.62
C THR A 125 -2.37 18.88 -0.17
N ASN A 126 -2.33 18.37 -1.39
CA ASN A 126 -1.19 18.42 -2.32
C ASN A 126 0.13 17.87 -1.74
N GLN A 127 0.06 16.76 -1.01
CA GLN A 127 1.27 16.20 -0.40
C GLN A 127 2.06 15.27 -1.33
N TYR A 128 1.41 14.67 -2.33
CA TYR A 128 2.03 13.78 -3.29
C TYR A 128 1.51 14.02 -4.72
N ASP A 129 2.20 13.44 -5.68
CA ASP A 129 1.81 13.35 -7.08
C ASP A 129 1.49 11.90 -7.46
N VAL A 130 2.07 10.94 -6.75
CA VAL A 130 1.82 9.52 -6.94
C VAL A 130 1.39 8.88 -5.62
N ALA A 131 0.23 8.22 -5.60
CA ALA A 131 -0.18 7.31 -4.54
C ALA A 131 0.13 5.87 -4.96
N LEU A 132 1.09 5.22 -4.31
CA LEU A 132 1.42 3.81 -4.48
C LEU A 132 0.80 3.01 -3.33
N ILE A 133 -0.28 2.27 -3.60
CA ILE A 133 -1.06 1.54 -2.60
C ILE A 133 -0.70 0.07 -2.66
N PHE A 134 -0.17 -0.49 -1.57
CA PHE A 134 0.12 -1.92 -1.43
C PHE A 134 -1.08 -2.64 -0.86
N SER A 135 -2.08 -2.86 -1.69
CA SER A 135 -3.30 -3.61 -1.41
C SER A 135 -3.94 -4.07 -2.72
N GLN A 136 -4.79 -5.08 -2.63
CA GLN A 136 -5.67 -5.53 -3.71
C GLN A 136 -7.15 -5.48 -3.30
N ASP A 137 -7.44 -4.83 -2.17
CA ASP A 137 -8.78 -4.68 -1.66
C ASP A 137 -9.58 -3.67 -2.50
N GLN A 138 -10.72 -4.13 -3.03
CA GLN A 138 -11.57 -3.31 -3.89
C GLN A 138 -12.33 -2.24 -3.11
N ASP A 139 -12.39 -2.32 -1.78
CA ASP A 139 -13.00 -1.28 -0.94
C ASP A 139 -12.27 0.07 -1.05
N PHE A 140 -11.01 0.07 -1.53
CA PHE A 140 -10.27 1.30 -1.83
C PHE A 140 -10.66 1.96 -3.17
N THR A 141 -11.53 1.35 -3.98
CA THR A 141 -11.95 1.92 -5.28
C THR A 141 -12.55 3.31 -5.12
N GLU A 142 -13.39 3.53 -4.09
CA GLU A 142 -13.98 4.84 -3.80
C GLU A 142 -12.92 5.90 -3.44
N ALA A 143 -11.89 5.52 -2.70
CA ALA A 143 -10.78 6.42 -2.40
C ALA A 143 -9.99 6.79 -3.66
N VAL A 144 -9.77 5.82 -4.57
CA VAL A 144 -9.11 6.04 -5.87
C VAL A 144 -9.92 7.02 -6.73
N GLU A 145 -11.23 6.81 -6.86
CA GLU A 145 -12.10 7.71 -7.64
C GLU A 145 -12.13 9.13 -7.04
N THR A 146 -12.16 9.25 -5.71
CA THR A 146 -12.09 10.56 -5.03
C THR A 146 -10.75 11.27 -5.29
N VAL A 147 -9.63 10.54 -5.35
CA VAL A 147 -8.33 11.13 -5.73
C VAL A 147 -8.34 11.62 -7.16
N LYS A 148 -8.92 10.86 -8.11
CA LYS A 148 -9.05 11.27 -9.51
C LYS A 148 -9.94 12.51 -9.66
N GLU A 149 -11.03 12.57 -8.92
CA GLU A 149 -11.89 13.74 -8.87
C GLU A 149 -11.14 14.97 -8.33
N THR A 150 -10.38 14.79 -7.24
CA THR A 150 -9.50 15.83 -6.67
C THR A 150 -8.50 16.33 -7.71
N ALA A 151 -7.87 15.45 -8.47
CA ALA A 151 -6.95 15.80 -9.55
C ALA A 151 -7.64 16.70 -10.59
N ARG A 152 -8.86 16.35 -11.00
CA ARG A 152 -9.66 17.16 -11.95
C ARG A 152 -10.03 18.51 -11.38
N LEU A 153 -10.57 18.56 -10.15
CA LEU A 153 -11.01 19.79 -9.50
C LEU A 153 -9.86 20.77 -9.24
N GLN A 154 -8.68 20.26 -8.93
CA GLN A 154 -7.49 21.07 -8.66
C GLN A 154 -6.63 21.34 -9.92
N ASN A 155 -7.05 20.81 -11.07
CA ASN A 155 -6.28 20.86 -12.31
C ASN A 155 -4.82 20.40 -12.10
N ARG A 156 -4.65 19.26 -11.42
CA ARG A 156 -3.35 18.67 -11.07
C ARG A 156 -3.19 17.29 -11.66
N TRP A 157 -1.97 16.96 -12.05
CA TRP A 157 -1.59 15.59 -12.35
C TRP A 157 -1.44 14.80 -11.04
N ILE A 158 -2.24 13.76 -10.87
CA ILE A 158 -2.11 12.79 -9.77
C ILE A 158 -2.25 11.39 -10.37
N TRP A 159 -1.31 10.52 -10.04
CA TRP A 159 -1.31 9.13 -10.47
C TRP A 159 -1.59 8.19 -9.30
N VAL A 160 -2.38 7.16 -9.52
CA VAL A 160 -2.66 6.15 -8.51
C VAL A 160 -2.27 4.78 -9.05
N ALA A 161 -1.42 4.09 -8.31
CA ALA A 161 -0.98 2.74 -8.60
C ALA A 161 -1.28 1.81 -7.42
N SER A 162 -1.65 0.56 -7.72
CA SER A 162 -1.78 -0.50 -6.72
C SER A 162 -0.75 -1.60 -6.97
N ALA A 163 0.04 -1.92 -5.95
CA ALA A 163 1.03 -2.98 -5.97
C ALA A 163 0.49 -4.21 -5.24
N PHE A 164 0.53 -5.37 -5.89
CA PHE A 164 -0.02 -6.62 -5.37
C PHE A 164 0.83 -7.82 -5.73
N LEU A 165 0.75 -8.86 -4.91
CA LEU A 165 1.52 -10.08 -5.10
C LEU A 165 0.95 -10.91 -6.25
N TYR A 166 1.83 -11.40 -7.09
CA TYR A 166 1.49 -12.15 -8.28
C TYR A 166 2.35 -13.40 -8.44
N ASP A 167 1.69 -14.52 -8.70
CA ASP A 167 2.33 -15.76 -9.15
C ASP A 167 1.47 -16.36 -10.26
N GLN A 168 2.12 -16.76 -11.36
CA GLN A 168 1.43 -17.31 -12.52
C GLN A 168 0.69 -18.61 -12.18
N ALA A 169 1.23 -19.43 -11.28
CA ALA A 169 0.63 -20.70 -10.87
C ALA A 169 -0.58 -20.51 -9.94
N TYR A 170 -0.67 -19.36 -9.28
CA TYR A 170 -1.71 -19.09 -8.29
C TYR A 170 -3.03 -18.58 -8.90
N GLY A 171 -3.03 -18.16 -10.16
CA GLY A 171 -4.22 -17.69 -10.85
C GLY A 171 -4.40 -16.16 -10.84
N LYS A 172 -5.61 -15.71 -11.08
CA LYS A 172 -5.91 -14.29 -11.28
C LYS A 172 -5.88 -13.52 -9.96
N THR A 173 -4.79 -12.79 -9.71
CA THR A 173 -4.74 -11.71 -8.74
C THR A 173 -4.80 -10.38 -9.48
N ALA A 174 -5.47 -9.40 -8.93
CA ALA A 174 -5.59 -8.06 -9.51
C ALA A 174 -5.40 -7.00 -8.43
N GLY A 175 -4.87 -5.86 -8.81
CA GLY A 175 -4.83 -4.67 -7.97
C GLY A 175 -6.21 -4.00 -7.86
N ILE A 176 -6.23 -2.82 -7.26
CA ILE A 176 -7.45 -2.03 -7.07
C ILE A 176 -7.93 -1.52 -8.44
N MET A 177 -9.23 -1.59 -8.67
CA MET A 177 -9.83 -1.11 -9.91
C MET A 177 -9.56 0.38 -10.11
N GLY A 178 -9.30 0.77 -11.36
CA GLY A 178 -9.03 2.18 -11.69
C GLY A 178 -7.62 2.66 -11.41
N THR A 179 -6.70 1.79 -10.97
CA THR A 179 -5.28 2.11 -10.75
C THR A 179 -4.36 1.50 -11.80
N GLU A 180 -3.14 2.01 -11.91
CA GLU A 180 -2.06 1.26 -12.55
C GLU A 180 -1.73 0.02 -11.72
N MET A 181 -1.81 -1.16 -12.32
CA MET A 181 -1.61 -2.43 -11.63
C MET A 181 -0.14 -2.86 -11.70
N ILE A 182 0.54 -2.90 -10.55
CA ILE A 182 1.95 -3.29 -10.43
C ILE A 182 2.05 -4.66 -9.78
N ARG A 183 2.63 -5.61 -10.49
CA ARG A 183 2.83 -6.98 -10.00
C ARG A 183 4.12 -7.08 -9.20
N ILE A 184 4.02 -7.65 -8.02
CA ILE A 184 5.17 -8.05 -7.19
C ILE A 184 5.30 -9.56 -7.33
N ASP A 185 6.25 -10.01 -8.11
CA ASP A 185 6.56 -11.43 -8.24
C ASP A 185 7.43 -11.92 -7.07
N LYS A 186 7.67 -13.23 -7.03
CA LYS A 186 8.47 -13.86 -5.98
C LYS A 186 9.90 -13.32 -5.93
N THR A 187 10.49 -13.02 -7.06
CA THR A 187 11.87 -12.50 -7.16
C THR A 187 11.97 -11.11 -6.54
N MET A 188 11.05 -10.22 -6.89
CA MET A 188 10.99 -8.88 -6.30
C MET A 188 10.71 -8.95 -4.79
N TYR A 189 9.76 -9.81 -4.38
CA TYR A 189 9.43 -9.99 -2.97
C TYR A 189 10.63 -10.47 -2.16
N ASP A 190 11.34 -11.50 -2.64
CA ASP A 190 12.49 -12.08 -1.95
C ASP A 190 13.68 -11.11 -1.84
N ALA A 191 13.86 -10.25 -2.84
CA ALA A 191 14.85 -9.18 -2.79
C ALA A 191 14.52 -8.07 -1.77
N CYS A 192 13.28 -8.05 -1.27
CA CYS A 192 12.78 -7.06 -0.32
C CYS A 192 12.38 -7.67 1.05
N ILE A 193 12.97 -8.81 1.41
CA ILE A 193 12.78 -9.42 2.74
C ILE A 193 13.49 -8.58 3.81
N ASP A 194 12.80 -8.37 4.93
CA ASP A 194 13.39 -7.77 6.14
C ASP A 194 14.37 -8.79 6.76
N PRO A 195 15.65 -8.46 6.89
CA PRO A 195 16.64 -9.39 7.43
C PRO A 195 16.43 -9.68 8.93
N THR A 196 15.61 -8.87 9.61
CA THR A 196 15.37 -8.99 11.05
C THR A 196 14.19 -9.93 11.34
N ASP A 197 14.44 -10.93 12.14
CA ASP A 197 13.39 -11.79 12.69
C ASP A 197 12.89 -11.23 14.04
N TYR A 198 11.71 -10.62 14.04
CA TYR A 198 11.11 -10.04 15.24
C TYR A 198 10.38 -11.05 16.13
N ARG A 199 10.33 -12.31 15.72
CA ARG A 199 9.73 -13.37 16.53
C ARG A 199 10.63 -13.64 17.76
N THR A 200 10.01 -13.73 18.91
CA THR A 200 10.74 -14.11 20.13
C THR A 200 11.11 -15.58 20.02
N ARG A 201 12.38 -15.92 19.91
CA ARG A 201 12.83 -17.29 20.17
C ARG A 201 12.68 -17.54 21.67
N LYS A 202 11.95 -18.61 22.02
CA LYS A 202 11.97 -19.12 23.40
C LYS A 202 13.34 -19.68 23.72
#